data_8c1ab2d86214451e17a4cff7d943e1db
#
_entry.id   8c1ab2d86214451e17a4cff7d943e1db
#
_cell.length_a   1.000
_cell.length_b   1.000
_cell.length_c   1.000
_cell.angle_alpha   90.00
_cell.angle_beta   90.00
_cell.angle_gamma   90.00
#
_symmetry.space_group_name_H-M   'P 1'
#
loop_
_entity.id
_entity.type
_entity.pdbx_description
1 polymer ?
#
loop_
_entity_poly.entity_id
_entity_poly.type
_entity_poly.pdbx_seq_one_letter_code
_entity_poly.pdbx_strand_id
1 'polypeptide(L)'
;MEEFLSPGTFSSADEYAVNPRFLELQEELRSVLFNSLDPSSYTSPPSEPLGATETARTIHLDFTRVSIPKIHLVQYLENWITECAPYLDKFDETRTFGVYLPVLANKHPALLYAILAFSARQMERKASLEKAYESLELYQVSIRLLGPSLQAKDPNALATGVVLAVMELMSVSPRDWRRHVEGCAALFDSFNVNGLSGGHLQAVFWCYARMELCGAMISNGTESTVLPLEKWVPAVPEAATPMECDIIIRDLFCEKGIVSPDMHANWSVYLCAKTCHLSCRNTRYVELGEVVDDPRSFLDRWTSLWNELQYWREKRPRSMLPLKTIGQNHSTFPEILFPHWAAISANQLYHTACIIMLDMRPVQHVVPPSSPIYSSIYHSRRVCGISLTNPHSGSLINAIQPLYIAGKLLSHHSEHVEVARLFKTVEETTGWGALWRLKDLERAWGYEAGELLSAI
;
A
#
# COMPACT_ATOMS: atom_id res chain seq x y z
N MET A 1 8.12 -23.55 -21.48
CA MET A 1 8.02 -22.08 -21.53
C MET A 1 8.41 -21.51 -20.16
N GLU A 2 9.63 -21.90 -19.70
CA GLU A 2 10.18 -21.65 -18.36
C GLU A 2 11.48 -20.81 -18.39
N GLU A 3 11.69 -20.01 -19.43
CA GLU A 3 12.98 -19.33 -19.66
C GLU A 3 12.95 -17.81 -19.45
N PHE A 4 12.06 -17.27 -18.59
CA PHE A 4 11.93 -15.82 -18.45
C PHE A 4 12.41 -15.21 -17.13
N LEU A 5 13.27 -15.89 -16.38
CA LEU A 5 13.88 -15.31 -15.18
C LEU A 5 15.38 -15.60 -15.15
N SER A 6 16.16 -14.84 -15.93
CA SER A 6 17.59 -14.69 -15.60
C SER A 6 17.69 -13.93 -14.29
N PRO A 7 18.36 -14.48 -13.26
CA PRO A 7 18.67 -13.76 -12.02
C PRO A 7 19.90 -12.86 -12.30
N GLY A 8 19.68 -11.72 -12.91
CA GLY A 8 20.74 -10.80 -13.26
C GLY A 8 20.46 -9.40 -12.72
N THR A 9 21.24 -8.99 -11.74
CA THR A 9 21.37 -7.62 -11.21
C THR A 9 20.11 -7.04 -10.59
N PHE A 10 19.75 -7.59 -9.48
CA PHE A 10 18.94 -6.91 -8.50
C PHE A 10 19.84 -6.00 -7.64
N SER A 11 19.34 -4.91 -7.10
CA SER A 11 20.05 -4.13 -6.08
C SER A 11 20.26 -5.03 -4.83
N SER A 12 21.19 -4.69 -3.95
CA SER A 12 21.52 -5.42 -2.70
C SER A 12 20.33 -5.86 -1.84
N ALA A 13 19.14 -5.37 -2.16
CA ALA A 13 17.85 -5.75 -1.60
C ALA A 13 17.49 -7.24 -1.82
N ASP A 14 17.97 -7.85 -2.88
CA ASP A 14 17.57 -9.21 -3.25
C ASP A 14 18.31 -10.29 -2.46
N GLU A 15 19.50 -9.98 -1.95
CA GLU A 15 20.20 -10.90 -1.05
C GLU A 15 19.39 -11.14 0.22
N TYR A 16 18.68 -10.10 0.71
CA TYR A 16 17.79 -10.26 1.86
C TYR A 16 16.55 -11.08 1.50
N ALA A 17 15.94 -10.85 0.35
CA ALA A 17 14.76 -11.57 -0.10
C ALA A 17 15.01 -13.08 -0.34
N VAL A 18 16.24 -13.45 -0.72
CA VAL A 18 16.64 -14.85 -0.89
C VAL A 18 17.33 -15.44 0.35
N ASN A 19 17.46 -14.67 1.43
CA ASN A 19 18.05 -15.14 2.68
C ASN A 19 17.15 -16.23 3.29
N PRO A 20 17.67 -17.48 3.48
CA PRO A 20 16.85 -18.58 4.00
C PRO A 20 16.19 -18.25 5.36
N ARG A 21 16.89 -17.50 6.20
CA ARG A 21 16.36 -17.09 7.51
C ARG A 21 15.18 -16.13 7.39
N PHE A 22 15.23 -15.21 6.43
CA PHE A 22 14.11 -14.30 6.17
C PHE A 22 12.88 -15.07 5.67
N LEU A 23 13.07 -16.01 4.73
CA LEU A 23 11.98 -16.85 4.21
C LEU A 23 11.34 -17.72 5.30
N GLU A 24 12.15 -18.31 6.20
CA GLU A 24 11.64 -19.03 7.38
C GLU A 24 10.79 -18.13 8.28
N LEU A 25 11.26 -16.92 8.57
CA LEU A 25 10.53 -15.97 9.41
C LEU A 25 9.23 -15.48 8.78
N GLN A 26 9.17 -15.34 7.45
CA GLN A 26 7.94 -15.03 6.73
C GLN A 26 6.89 -16.13 6.89
N GLU A 27 7.28 -17.40 6.77
CA GLU A 27 6.36 -18.52 7.02
C GLU A 27 5.97 -18.61 8.51
N GLU A 28 6.88 -18.30 9.43
CA GLU A 28 6.56 -18.20 10.86
C GLU A 28 5.51 -17.12 11.12
N LEU A 29 5.70 -15.89 10.60
CA LEU A 29 4.72 -14.81 10.72
C LEU A 29 3.36 -15.23 10.16
N ARG A 30 3.36 -15.78 8.96
CA ARG A 30 2.14 -16.26 8.32
C ARG A 30 1.41 -17.29 9.19
N SER A 31 2.15 -18.28 9.69
CA SER A 31 1.60 -19.29 10.60
C SER A 31 1.00 -18.65 11.87
N VAL A 32 1.68 -17.69 12.48
CA VAL A 32 1.19 -16.97 13.66
C VAL A 32 -0.11 -16.20 13.35
N LEU A 33 -0.18 -15.52 12.20
CA LEU A 33 -1.37 -14.76 11.80
C LEU A 33 -2.58 -15.68 11.53
N PHE A 34 -2.40 -16.80 10.83
CA PHE A 34 -3.49 -17.72 10.49
C PHE A 34 -3.92 -18.62 11.64
N ASN A 35 -2.96 -19.17 12.43
CA ASN A 35 -3.29 -20.06 13.55
C ASN A 35 -4.04 -19.35 14.68
N SER A 36 -3.92 -18.03 14.79
CA SER A 36 -4.69 -17.25 15.76
C SER A 36 -6.19 -17.17 15.43
N LEU A 37 -6.58 -17.56 14.22
CA LEU A 37 -7.96 -17.52 13.72
C LEU A 37 -8.69 -18.87 13.88
N ASP A 38 -7.96 -19.98 14.08
CA ASP A 38 -8.56 -21.32 14.22
C ASP A 38 -8.65 -21.73 15.69
N PRO A 39 -9.87 -21.76 16.29
CA PRO A 39 -10.05 -22.19 17.68
C PRO A 39 -9.73 -23.68 17.92
N SER A 40 -9.59 -24.49 16.86
CA SER A 40 -9.43 -25.95 16.94
C SER A 40 -7.97 -26.43 16.95
N SER A 41 -6.99 -25.55 16.74
CA SER A 41 -5.57 -25.91 16.66
C SER A 41 -4.84 -26.01 18.02
N TYR A 42 -5.57 -25.98 19.14
CA TYR A 42 -4.94 -26.12 20.47
C TYR A 42 -4.59 -27.57 20.79
N THR A 43 -3.45 -28.05 20.36
CA THR A 43 -2.75 -29.10 21.07
C THR A 43 -2.02 -28.46 22.22
N SER A 44 -2.56 -28.63 23.41
CA SER A 44 -1.95 -28.19 24.66
C SER A 44 -0.51 -28.69 24.78
N PRO A 45 0.46 -27.83 25.14
CA PRO A 45 1.75 -28.34 25.61
C PRO A 45 1.55 -29.09 26.93
N PRO A 46 2.37 -30.09 27.25
CA PRO A 46 2.20 -30.86 28.47
C PRO A 46 2.31 -29.95 29.69
N SER A 47 1.28 -29.99 30.52
CA SER A 47 1.16 -29.28 31.78
C SER A 47 2.16 -29.78 32.79
N GLU A 48 3.18 -28.99 33.09
CA GLU A 48 3.84 -29.07 34.38
C GLU A 48 3.08 -28.21 35.40
N PRO A 49 2.88 -28.69 36.64
CA PRO A 49 2.14 -27.95 37.65
C PRO A 49 3.07 -26.93 38.33
N LEU A 50 2.96 -25.68 37.96
CA LEU A 50 3.54 -24.58 38.76
C LEU A 50 2.44 -23.98 39.62
N GLY A 51 2.58 -24.22 40.89
CA GLY A 51 1.77 -23.62 41.94
C GLY A 51 2.08 -22.13 42.13
N ALA A 52 1.09 -21.46 42.72
CA ALA A 52 1.13 -20.16 43.39
C ALA A 52 1.05 -18.89 42.56
N THR A 53 -0.16 -18.29 42.62
CA THR A 53 -0.41 -16.85 42.76
C THR A 53 0.76 -15.91 42.40
N GLU A 54 0.82 -15.42 41.20
CA GLU A 54 1.52 -14.19 40.90
C GLU A 54 0.49 -13.14 40.45
N THR A 55 0.23 -12.19 41.36
CA THR A 55 -0.37 -10.89 41.12
C THR A 55 0.17 -10.28 39.82
N ALA A 56 -0.74 -9.74 39.02
CA ALA A 56 -0.41 -9.00 37.80
C ALA A 56 0.68 -7.96 38.06
N ARG A 57 1.93 -8.34 37.86
CA ARG A 57 3.05 -7.40 37.81
C ARG A 57 2.93 -6.66 36.49
N THR A 58 2.63 -5.37 36.58
CA THR A 58 2.84 -4.40 35.51
C THR A 58 4.27 -4.61 34.99
N ILE A 59 4.41 -5.21 33.83
CA ILE A 59 5.70 -5.37 33.17
C ILE A 59 6.13 -3.97 32.75
N HIS A 60 6.88 -3.30 33.62
CA HIS A 60 7.73 -2.20 33.21
C HIS A 60 8.76 -2.83 32.27
N LEU A 61 8.60 -2.59 30.98
CA LEU A 61 9.63 -2.92 30.00
C LEU A 61 10.85 -2.08 30.33
N ASP A 62 11.74 -2.73 31.02
CA ASP A 62 13.07 -2.21 31.22
C ASP A 62 13.76 -2.30 29.85
N PHE A 63 13.91 -1.16 29.17
CA PHE A 63 14.65 -1.04 27.91
C PHE A 63 16.08 -1.62 27.99
N THR A 64 16.52 -2.01 29.17
CA THR A 64 17.79 -2.69 29.43
C THR A 64 17.85 -4.12 28.93
N ARG A 65 16.72 -4.74 28.52
CA ARG A 65 16.65 -6.12 28.01
C ARG A 65 16.71 -6.24 26.48
N VAL A 66 16.71 -5.12 25.77
CA VAL A 66 16.93 -5.13 24.32
C VAL A 66 18.41 -5.36 24.08
N SER A 67 18.74 -6.41 23.34
CA SER A 67 20.12 -6.80 23.00
C SER A 67 20.88 -5.78 22.13
N ILE A 68 20.25 -4.66 21.78
CA ILE A 68 20.77 -3.61 20.89
C ILE A 68 21.42 -2.52 21.72
N PRO A 69 22.56 -1.96 21.28
CA PRO A 69 23.14 -0.77 21.90
C PRO A 69 22.12 0.37 21.96
N LYS A 70 22.04 1.06 23.11
CA LYS A 70 21.08 2.17 23.30
C LYS A 70 21.17 3.25 22.22
N ILE A 71 22.35 3.45 21.65
CA ILE A 71 22.56 4.41 20.57
C ILE A 71 21.81 3.98 19.30
N HIS A 72 21.83 2.71 18.91
CA HIS A 72 21.11 2.17 17.76
C HIS A 72 19.61 2.24 17.99
N LEU A 73 19.13 1.97 19.22
CA LEU A 73 17.72 2.10 19.56
C LEU A 73 17.20 3.52 19.29
N VAL A 74 17.94 4.55 19.72
CA VAL A 74 17.57 5.95 19.47
C VAL A 74 17.60 6.27 17.98
N GLN A 75 18.64 5.83 17.27
CA GLN A 75 18.76 6.04 15.81
C GLN A 75 17.60 5.40 15.04
N TYR A 76 17.20 4.16 15.40
CA TYR A 76 16.07 3.49 14.75
C TYR A 76 14.74 4.18 15.04
N LEU A 77 14.50 4.65 16.25
CA LEU A 77 13.31 5.41 16.59
C LEU A 77 13.27 6.79 15.89
N GLU A 78 14.41 7.47 15.81
CA GLU A 78 14.52 8.72 15.07
C GLU A 78 14.24 8.52 13.58
N ASN A 79 14.88 7.52 12.96
CA ASN A 79 14.65 7.19 11.55
C ASN A 79 13.19 6.74 11.31
N TRP A 80 12.58 6.02 12.25
CA TRP A 80 11.16 5.69 12.15
C TRP A 80 10.30 6.94 12.08
N ILE A 81 10.49 7.89 13.00
CA ILE A 81 9.67 9.11 13.08
C ILE A 81 9.87 10.01 11.87
N THR A 82 11.11 10.13 11.40
CA THR A 82 11.48 11.09 10.34
C THR A 82 11.34 10.55 8.93
N GLU A 83 11.58 9.25 8.71
CA GLU A 83 11.68 8.66 7.38
C GLU A 83 10.59 7.61 7.10
N CYS A 84 10.34 6.68 8.04
CA CYS A 84 9.44 5.56 7.79
C CYS A 84 7.97 5.92 8.02
N ALA A 85 7.65 6.48 9.17
CA ALA A 85 6.27 6.80 9.55
C ALA A 85 5.56 7.78 8.60
N PRO A 86 6.22 8.83 8.04
CA PRO A 86 5.56 9.74 7.09
C PRO A 86 4.97 9.05 5.86
N TYR A 87 5.52 7.92 5.46
CA TYR A 87 4.95 7.09 4.41
C TYR A 87 3.68 6.34 4.86
N LEU A 88 3.69 5.84 6.10
CA LEU A 88 2.55 5.10 6.68
C LEU A 88 1.41 6.03 7.05
N ASP A 89 1.72 7.24 7.54
CA ASP A 89 0.79 8.32 7.90
C ASP A 89 0.23 9.09 6.69
N LYS A 90 0.43 8.58 5.48
CA LYS A 90 0.15 9.27 4.22
C LYS A 90 -1.23 9.93 4.12
N PHE A 91 -2.26 9.28 4.65
CA PHE A 91 -3.63 9.75 4.68
C PHE A 91 -4.16 9.73 6.12
N ASP A 92 -3.31 10.17 7.05
CA ASP A 92 -3.63 10.28 8.47
C ASP A 92 -2.97 11.53 9.08
N GLU A 93 -3.74 12.61 9.17
CA GLU A 93 -3.32 13.89 9.73
C GLU A 93 -2.91 13.77 11.20
N THR A 94 -3.48 12.80 11.92
CA THR A 94 -3.15 12.55 13.32
C THR A 94 -1.77 11.92 13.51
N ARG A 95 -1.12 11.50 12.42
CA ARG A 95 0.19 10.88 12.41
C ARG A 95 0.28 9.67 13.36
N THR A 96 -0.66 8.76 13.21
CA THR A 96 -0.77 7.56 14.05
C THR A 96 0.53 6.78 14.11
N PHE A 97 1.18 6.53 12.96
CA PHE A 97 2.44 5.77 12.91
C PHE A 97 3.64 6.55 13.45
N GLY A 98 3.67 7.87 13.25
CA GLY A 98 4.78 8.71 13.70
C GLY A 98 4.68 9.19 15.15
N VAL A 99 3.47 9.26 15.71
CA VAL A 99 3.24 9.83 17.04
C VAL A 99 2.59 8.83 18.00
N TYR A 100 1.45 8.25 17.61
CA TYR A 100 0.68 7.41 18.53
C TYR A 100 1.31 6.02 18.72
N LEU A 101 1.67 5.32 17.65
CA LEU A 101 2.21 3.96 17.73
C LEU A 101 3.56 3.87 18.46
N PRO A 102 4.53 4.81 18.32
CA PRO A 102 5.74 4.80 19.15
C PRO A 102 5.45 4.91 20.66
N VAL A 103 4.43 5.70 21.04
CA VAL A 103 4.00 5.80 22.44
C VAL A 103 3.33 4.50 22.90
N LEU A 104 2.45 3.94 22.06
CA LEU A 104 1.78 2.66 22.32
C LEU A 104 2.79 1.50 22.46
N ALA A 105 3.86 1.52 21.67
CA ALA A 105 4.92 0.52 21.65
C ALA A 105 5.63 0.35 23.02
N ASN A 106 5.62 1.38 23.88
CA ASN A 106 6.14 1.26 25.25
C ASN A 106 5.40 0.19 26.09
N LYS A 107 4.13 -0.10 25.73
CA LYS A 107 3.31 -1.10 26.42
C LYS A 107 3.12 -2.39 25.60
N HIS A 108 3.49 -2.37 24.31
CA HIS A 108 3.34 -3.47 23.38
C HIS A 108 4.69 -3.84 22.74
N PRO A 109 5.46 -4.75 23.38
CA PRO A 109 6.80 -5.11 22.93
C PRO A 109 6.88 -5.59 21.49
N ALA A 110 5.88 -6.37 21.03
CA ALA A 110 5.81 -6.83 19.65
C ALA A 110 5.82 -5.65 18.67
N LEU A 111 5.05 -4.60 18.95
CA LEU A 111 4.99 -3.39 18.14
C LEU A 111 6.31 -2.62 18.17
N LEU A 112 6.95 -2.51 19.35
CA LEU A 112 8.27 -1.87 19.46
C LEU A 112 9.28 -2.54 18.54
N TYR A 113 9.41 -3.86 18.64
CA TYR A 113 10.35 -4.60 17.81
C TYR A 113 10.00 -4.55 16.32
N ALA A 114 8.72 -4.49 15.94
CA ALA A 114 8.30 -4.27 14.54
C ALA A 114 8.76 -2.91 14.01
N ILE A 115 8.58 -1.84 14.80
CA ILE A 115 9.03 -0.49 14.47
C ILE A 115 10.56 -0.47 14.28
N LEU A 116 11.29 -1.06 15.20
CA LEU A 116 12.76 -1.11 15.14
C LEU A 116 13.25 -1.94 13.94
N ALA A 117 12.62 -3.10 13.68
CA ALA A 117 12.96 -3.96 12.55
C ALA A 117 12.77 -3.24 11.21
N PHE A 118 11.62 -2.57 11.05
CA PHE A 118 11.33 -1.80 9.85
C PHE A 118 12.34 -0.67 9.63
N SER A 119 12.62 0.10 10.68
CA SER A 119 13.57 1.20 10.62
C SER A 119 14.98 0.74 10.31
N ALA A 120 15.46 -0.31 11.01
CA ALA A 120 16.76 -0.91 10.73
C ALA A 120 16.86 -1.37 9.28
N ARG A 121 15.82 -2.05 8.78
CA ARG A 121 15.79 -2.52 7.39
C ARG A 121 15.86 -1.39 6.37
N GLN A 122 15.12 -0.31 6.58
CA GLN A 122 15.15 0.85 5.70
C GLN A 122 16.54 1.52 5.68
N MET A 123 17.18 1.63 6.84
CA MET A 123 18.55 2.15 6.93
C MET A 123 19.57 1.23 6.24
N GLU A 124 19.46 -0.09 6.43
CA GLU A 124 20.31 -1.09 5.75
C GLU A 124 20.23 -0.92 4.22
N ARG A 125 19.02 -0.73 3.69
CA ARG A 125 18.81 -0.52 2.25
C ARG A 125 19.39 0.79 1.73
N LYS A 126 19.20 1.89 2.46
CA LYS A 126 19.73 3.22 2.05
C LYS A 126 21.26 3.27 2.12
N ALA A 127 21.85 2.60 3.08
CA ALA A 127 23.31 2.62 3.27
C ALA A 127 24.05 1.60 2.39
N SER A 128 23.34 0.74 1.63
CA SER A 128 23.93 -0.38 0.89
C SER A 128 24.85 -1.24 1.77
N LEU A 129 24.48 -1.45 3.05
CA LEU A 129 25.25 -2.21 4.01
C LEU A 129 25.10 -3.70 3.72
N GLU A 130 26.07 -4.25 3.02
CA GLU A 130 26.10 -5.62 2.51
C GLU A 130 26.12 -6.69 3.61
N LYS A 131 25.83 -6.57 4.79
CA LYS A 131 25.83 -7.68 5.79
C LYS A 131 25.30 -7.31 7.18
N ALA A 132 24.55 -6.23 7.35
CA ALA A 132 23.92 -5.94 8.63
C ALA A 132 22.51 -6.57 8.65
N TYR A 133 22.33 -7.69 9.34
CA TYR A 133 21.05 -8.38 9.50
C TYR A 133 20.40 -8.10 10.87
N GLU A 134 20.70 -6.95 11.46
CA GLU A 134 20.10 -6.57 12.76
C GLU A 134 18.57 -6.46 12.64
N SER A 135 18.09 -6.04 11.48
CA SER A 135 16.65 -6.01 11.17
C SER A 135 16.00 -7.39 11.27
N LEU A 136 16.69 -8.48 10.87
CA LEU A 136 16.18 -9.86 10.97
C LEU A 136 16.02 -10.34 12.41
N GLU A 137 16.98 -10.02 13.28
CA GLU A 137 16.90 -10.37 14.69
C GLU A 137 15.72 -9.68 15.37
N LEU A 138 15.53 -8.39 15.07
CA LEU A 138 14.41 -7.60 15.56
C LEU A 138 13.07 -8.12 15.05
N TYR A 139 13.02 -8.47 13.77
CA TYR A 139 11.83 -9.05 13.13
C TYR A 139 11.45 -10.37 13.80
N GLN A 140 12.40 -11.27 14.03
CA GLN A 140 12.19 -12.53 14.73
C GLN A 140 11.61 -12.33 16.14
N VAL A 141 12.17 -11.39 16.90
CA VAL A 141 11.67 -11.08 18.25
C VAL A 141 10.23 -10.57 18.19
N SER A 142 9.92 -9.69 17.22
CA SER A 142 8.56 -9.17 17.03
C SER A 142 7.56 -10.28 16.78
N ILE A 143 7.86 -11.23 15.88
CA ILE A 143 6.98 -12.37 15.56
C ILE A 143 6.68 -13.21 16.80
N ARG A 144 7.72 -13.55 17.57
CA ARG A 144 7.55 -14.35 18.81
C ARG A 144 6.67 -13.67 19.84
N LEU A 145 6.75 -12.34 19.94
CA LEU A 145 5.95 -11.55 20.88
C LEU A 145 4.53 -11.26 20.36
N LEU A 146 4.28 -11.38 19.06
CA LEU A 146 2.99 -11.13 18.45
C LEU A 146 1.97 -12.24 18.77
N GLY A 147 2.40 -13.51 18.78
CA GLY A 147 1.51 -14.65 19.00
C GLY A 147 0.63 -14.55 20.26
N PRO A 148 1.20 -14.30 21.46
CA PRO A 148 0.40 -14.11 22.67
C PRO A 148 -0.62 -12.96 22.60
N SER A 149 -0.29 -11.85 21.93
CA SER A 149 -1.21 -10.70 21.76
C SER A 149 -2.40 -11.05 20.88
N LEU A 150 -2.18 -11.82 19.82
CA LEU A 150 -3.24 -12.32 18.95
C LEU A 150 -4.14 -13.32 19.68
N GLN A 151 -3.56 -14.23 20.47
CA GLN A 151 -4.33 -15.17 21.30
C GLN A 151 -5.19 -14.45 22.34
N ALA A 152 -4.69 -13.35 22.91
CA ALA A 152 -5.45 -12.49 23.82
C ALA A 152 -6.51 -11.63 23.10
N LYS A 153 -6.62 -11.72 21.78
CA LYS A 153 -7.49 -10.89 20.93
C LYS A 153 -7.29 -9.39 21.16
N ASP A 154 -6.02 -8.97 21.35
CA ASP A 154 -5.68 -7.55 21.46
C ASP A 154 -5.73 -6.90 20.07
N PRO A 155 -6.64 -5.93 19.82
CA PRO A 155 -6.72 -5.28 18.51
C PRO A 155 -5.46 -4.48 18.15
N ASN A 156 -4.61 -4.12 19.13
CA ASN A 156 -3.35 -3.45 18.85
C ASN A 156 -2.35 -4.37 18.12
N ALA A 157 -2.54 -5.69 18.15
CA ALA A 157 -1.77 -6.63 17.36
C ALA A 157 -1.90 -6.38 15.84
N LEU A 158 -3.02 -5.80 15.38
CA LEU A 158 -3.21 -5.37 13.98
C LEU A 158 -2.12 -4.40 13.53
N ALA A 159 -1.76 -3.42 14.37
CA ALA A 159 -0.72 -2.46 14.04
C ALA A 159 0.65 -3.15 13.84
N THR A 160 0.97 -4.12 14.72
CA THR A 160 2.21 -4.91 14.59
C THR A 160 2.21 -5.71 13.29
N GLY A 161 1.13 -6.43 12.99
CA GLY A 161 0.99 -7.21 11.75
C GLY A 161 1.15 -6.35 10.50
N VAL A 162 0.53 -5.18 10.46
CA VAL A 162 0.63 -4.24 9.33
C VAL A 162 2.06 -3.70 9.18
N VAL A 163 2.72 -3.30 10.27
CA VAL A 163 4.11 -2.80 10.21
C VAL A 163 5.06 -3.87 9.67
N LEU A 164 4.92 -5.13 10.13
CA LEU A 164 5.73 -6.24 9.64
C LEU A 164 5.43 -6.56 8.17
N ALA A 165 4.17 -6.57 7.75
CA ALA A 165 3.80 -6.80 6.35
C ALA A 165 4.36 -5.70 5.42
N VAL A 166 4.34 -4.43 5.84
CA VAL A 166 4.95 -3.34 5.05
C VAL A 166 6.47 -3.49 4.97
N MET A 167 7.12 -3.91 6.05
CA MET A 167 8.56 -4.21 6.05
C MET A 167 8.90 -5.35 5.06
N GLU A 168 8.09 -6.40 5.03
CA GLU A 168 8.23 -7.48 4.08
C GLU A 168 8.08 -7.00 2.63
N LEU A 169 7.04 -6.19 2.34
CA LEU A 169 6.83 -5.62 1.00
C LEU A 169 7.99 -4.72 0.52
N MET A 170 8.71 -4.09 1.44
CA MET A 170 9.93 -3.35 1.12
C MET A 170 11.07 -4.28 0.69
N SER A 171 11.09 -5.53 1.16
CA SER A 171 12.22 -6.46 1.09
C SER A 171 12.06 -7.59 0.08
N VAL A 172 10.83 -7.93 -0.33
CA VAL A 172 10.53 -9.10 -1.17
C VAL A 172 10.26 -8.79 -2.62
N SER A 173 10.16 -9.86 -3.42
CA SER A 173 9.66 -9.79 -4.76
C SER A 173 8.21 -9.29 -4.77
N PRO A 174 7.89 -8.29 -5.59
CA PRO A 174 6.52 -7.80 -5.72
C PRO A 174 5.50 -8.87 -6.16
N ARG A 175 5.95 -9.99 -6.69
CA ARG A 175 5.07 -11.10 -7.10
C ARG A 175 4.49 -11.87 -5.92
N ASP A 176 5.15 -11.82 -4.77
CA ASP A 176 4.74 -12.54 -3.56
C ASP A 176 3.88 -11.68 -2.61
N TRP A 177 3.55 -10.44 -3.02
CA TRP A 177 2.81 -9.47 -2.20
C TRP A 177 1.54 -10.05 -1.57
N ARG A 178 0.82 -10.89 -2.30
CA ARG A 178 -0.45 -11.45 -1.86
C ARG A 178 -0.30 -12.25 -0.58
N ARG A 179 0.75 -13.06 -0.48
CA ARG A 179 1.04 -13.85 0.73
C ARG A 179 1.22 -12.98 1.98
N HIS A 180 1.80 -11.79 1.83
CA HIS A 180 2.07 -10.88 2.94
C HIS A 180 0.82 -10.16 3.45
N VAL A 181 -0.15 -9.90 2.58
CA VAL A 181 -1.39 -9.22 2.96
C VAL A 181 -2.51 -10.16 3.38
N GLU A 182 -2.49 -11.44 2.97
CA GLU A 182 -3.52 -12.43 3.31
C GLU A 182 -3.72 -12.59 4.84
N GLY A 183 -2.63 -12.69 5.60
CA GLY A 183 -2.69 -12.80 7.05
C GLY A 183 -3.31 -11.56 7.71
N CYS A 184 -2.96 -10.37 7.21
CA CYS A 184 -3.56 -9.13 7.69
C CYS A 184 -5.04 -9.04 7.31
N ALA A 185 -5.43 -9.45 6.09
CA ALA A 185 -6.83 -9.50 5.65
C ALA A 185 -7.69 -10.30 6.62
N ALA A 186 -7.23 -11.51 6.94
CA ALA A 186 -7.91 -12.41 7.85
C ALA A 186 -8.04 -11.82 9.27
N LEU A 187 -7.03 -11.10 9.76
CA LEU A 187 -7.11 -10.40 11.04
C LEU A 187 -8.12 -9.26 11.01
N PHE A 188 -8.12 -8.39 9.99
CA PHE A 188 -9.08 -7.29 9.87
C PHE A 188 -10.52 -7.82 9.85
N ASP A 189 -10.76 -8.90 9.13
CA ASP A 189 -12.08 -9.55 9.10
C ASP A 189 -12.48 -10.10 10.49
N SER A 190 -11.56 -10.78 11.18
CA SER A 190 -11.82 -11.39 12.49
C SER A 190 -12.05 -10.36 13.61
N PHE A 191 -11.36 -9.22 13.56
CA PHE A 191 -11.55 -8.11 14.51
C PHE A 191 -12.67 -7.14 14.11
N ASN A 192 -13.28 -7.35 12.94
CA ASN A 192 -14.30 -6.47 12.37
C ASN A 192 -13.85 -4.99 12.31
N VAL A 193 -12.59 -4.75 11.94
CA VAL A 193 -12.00 -3.41 11.77
C VAL A 193 -12.05 -3.04 10.29
N ASN A 194 -12.55 -1.83 10.02
CA ASN A 194 -12.71 -1.29 8.67
C ASN A 194 -12.24 0.17 8.58
N GLY A 195 -12.33 0.76 7.40
CA GLY A 195 -11.87 2.13 7.11
C GLY A 195 -12.62 3.25 7.84
N LEU A 196 -13.64 2.94 8.63
CA LEU A 196 -14.46 3.90 9.39
C LEU A 196 -14.56 3.54 10.88
N SER A 197 -13.72 2.62 11.35
CA SER A 197 -13.70 2.18 12.76
C SER A 197 -13.25 3.25 13.75
N GLY A 198 -12.67 4.35 13.28
CA GLY A 198 -12.17 5.44 14.13
C GLY A 198 -10.81 5.16 14.78
N GLY A 199 -10.19 6.22 15.28
CA GLY A 199 -8.92 6.16 16.01
C GLY A 199 -7.76 5.54 15.23
N HIS A 200 -6.79 5.00 15.97
CA HIS A 200 -5.60 4.41 15.38
C HIS A 200 -5.88 3.15 14.54
N LEU A 201 -6.93 2.38 14.85
CA LEU A 201 -7.29 1.20 14.07
C LEU A 201 -7.76 1.57 12.67
N GLN A 202 -8.46 2.69 12.50
CA GLN A 202 -8.80 3.23 11.19
C GLN A 202 -7.56 3.59 10.38
N ALA A 203 -6.57 4.26 10.98
CA ALA A 203 -5.33 4.62 10.30
C ALA A 203 -4.53 3.38 9.88
N VAL A 204 -4.46 2.38 10.78
CA VAL A 204 -3.82 1.07 10.50
C VAL A 204 -4.54 0.35 9.36
N PHE A 205 -5.89 0.36 9.35
CA PHE A 205 -6.67 -0.19 8.25
C PHE A 205 -6.34 0.48 6.91
N TRP A 206 -6.32 1.81 6.85
CA TRP A 206 -6.03 2.50 5.60
C TRP A 206 -4.58 2.33 5.12
N CYS A 207 -3.64 2.13 6.04
CA CYS A 207 -2.28 1.71 5.67
C CYS A 207 -2.31 0.33 4.99
N TYR A 208 -2.99 -0.64 5.58
CA TYR A 208 -3.21 -1.97 5.00
C TYR A 208 -3.94 -1.89 3.65
N ALA A 209 -5.01 -1.11 3.54
CA ALA A 209 -5.79 -0.95 2.31
C ALA A 209 -4.95 -0.42 1.13
N ARG A 210 -3.95 0.44 1.41
CA ARG A 210 -3.00 0.89 0.38
C ARG A 210 -2.04 -0.22 -0.07
N MET A 211 -1.65 -1.15 0.82
CA MET A 211 -0.87 -2.33 0.42
C MET A 211 -1.69 -3.25 -0.50
N GLU A 212 -2.94 -3.50 -0.14
CA GLU A 212 -3.90 -4.26 -0.96
C GLU A 212 -4.04 -3.66 -2.35
N LEU A 213 -4.26 -2.34 -2.42
CA LEU A 213 -4.36 -1.62 -3.68
C LEU A 213 -3.07 -1.71 -4.50
N CYS A 214 -1.91 -1.57 -3.86
CA CYS A 214 -0.61 -1.70 -4.52
C CYS A 214 -0.49 -3.07 -5.20
N GLY A 215 -0.85 -4.13 -4.49
CA GLY A 215 -0.86 -5.48 -5.01
C GLY A 215 -1.82 -5.68 -6.18
N ALA A 216 -3.06 -5.20 -6.04
CA ALA A 216 -4.05 -5.27 -7.12
C ALA A 216 -3.57 -4.54 -8.39
N MET A 217 -2.87 -3.40 -8.24
CA MET A 217 -2.25 -2.70 -9.38
C MET A 217 -1.06 -3.46 -9.97
N ILE A 218 -0.27 -4.17 -9.13
CA ILE A 218 0.85 -5.02 -9.59
C ILE A 218 0.34 -6.14 -10.48
N SER A 219 -0.79 -6.75 -10.13
CA SER A 219 -1.40 -7.87 -10.84
C SER A 219 -1.90 -7.53 -12.25
N ASN A 220 -1.99 -6.24 -12.57
CA ASN A 220 -2.38 -5.74 -13.89
C ASN A 220 -3.74 -6.30 -14.37
N GLY A 221 -4.72 -6.37 -13.47
CA GLY A 221 -6.09 -6.80 -13.75
C GLY A 221 -6.33 -8.32 -13.65
N THR A 222 -5.32 -9.12 -13.25
CA THR A 222 -5.50 -10.57 -13.04
C THR A 222 -6.03 -10.91 -11.65
N GLU A 223 -5.74 -10.08 -10.66
CA GLU A 223 -6.17 -10.27 -9.27
C GLU A 223 -6.79 -8.97 -8.70
N SER A 224 -7.69 -9.14 -7.76
CA SER A 224 -8.28 -8.07 -6.96
C SER A 224 -7.65 -8.05 -5.56
N THR A 225 -8.14 -7.16 -4.70
CA THR A 225 -7.80 -7.13 -3.28
C THR A 225 -8.13 -8.46 -2.60
N VAL A 226 -7.38 -8.82 -1.56
CA VAL A 226 -7.61 -10.05 -0.77
C VAL A 226 -8.84 -9.87 0.09
N LEU A 227 -8.88 -8.79 0.89
CA LEU A 227 -10.06 -8.45 1.68
C LEU A 227 -11.15 -7.91 0.73
N PRO A 228 -12.36 -8.50 0.71
CA PRO A 228 -13.47 -7.99 -0.10
C PRO A 228 -13.80 -6.53 0.23
N LEU A 229 -14.13 -5.75 -0.80
CA LEU A 229 -14.35 -4.30 -0.65
C LEU A 229 -15.52 -3.95 0.27
N GLU A 230 -16.48 -4.85 0.41
CA GLU A 230 -17.61 -4.75 1.34
C GLU A 230 -17.16 -4.72 2.81
N LYS A 231 -15.97 -5.29 3.09
CA LYS A 231 -15.34 -5.28 4.43
C LYS A 231 -14.50 -4.02 4.69
N TRP A 232 -14.29 -3.18 3.67
CA TRP A 232 -13.52 -1.93 3.83
C TRP A 232 -14.33 -0.80 4.46
N VAL A 233 -15.65 -0.95 4.42
CA VAL A 233 -16.62 0.03 4.91
C VAL A 233 -17.60 -0.67 5.88
N PRO A 234 -18.33 0.08 6.71
CA PRO A 234 -19.38 -0.51 7.53
C PRO A 234 -20.41 -1.26 6.68
N ALA A 235 -20.99 -2.30 7.26
CA ALA A 235 -22.02 -3.08 6.59
C ALA A 235 -23.19 -2.19 6.13
N VAL A 236 -23.57 -2.34 4.87
CA VAL A 236 -24.78 -1.71 4.30
C VAL A 236 -25.99 -2.63 4.52
N PRO A 237 -27.23 -2.10 4.51
CA PRO A 237 -28.42 -2.92 4.65
C PRO A 237 -28.48 -4.05 3.60
N GLU A 238 -28.75 -5.28 4.04
CA GLU A 238 -28.83 -6.47 3.16
C GLU A 238 -29.88 -6.32 2.04
N ALA A 239 -30.95 -5.56 2.28
CA ALA A 239 -32.01 -5.31 1.30
C ALA A 239 -31.64 -4.24 0.25
N ALA A 240 -30.50 -3.57 0.39
CA ALA A 240 -30.11 -2.50 -0.54
C ALA A 240 -29.66 -3.07 -1.89
N THR A 241 -30.13 -2.45 -2.96
CA THR A 241 -29.67 -2.77 -4.31
C THR A 241 -28.21 -2.34 -4.50
N PRO A 242 -27.47 -2.89 -5.47
CA PRO A 242 -26.09 -2.46 -5.74
C PRO A 242 -25.93 -0.95 -5.99
N MET A 243 -26.94 -0.29 -6.58
CA MET A 243 -26.92 1.15 -6.78
C MET A 243 -27.11 1.92 -5.46
N GLU A 244 -28.01 1.45 -4.58
CA GLU A 244 -28.21 2.05 -3.25
C GLU A 244 -26.96 1.88 -2.38
N CYS A 245 -26.31 0.70 -2.43
CA CYS A 245 -25.02 0.49 -1.77
C CYS A 245 -23.97 1.51 -2.23
N ASP A 246 -23.82 1.71 -3.55
CA ASP A 246 -22.89 2.68 -4.13
C ASP A 246 -23.18 4.11 -3.60
N ILE A 247 -24.46 4.49 -3.48
CA ILE A 247 -24.89 5.80 -2.98
C ILE A 247 -24.58 5.93 -1.48
N ILE A 248 -24.93 4.95 -0.67
CA ILE A 248 -24.68 4.95 0.78
C ILE A 248 -23.19 5.10 1.06
N ILE A 249 -22.35 4.30 0.40
CA ILE A 249 -20.90 4.33 0.59
C ILE A 249 -20.32 5.69 0.17
N ARG A 250 -20.76 6.22 -0.98
CA ARG A 250 -20.38 7.55 -1.43
C ARG A 250 -20.71 8.63 -0.40
N ASP A 251 -21.93 8.60 0.13
CA ASP A 251 -22.42 9.60 1.06
C ASP A 251 -21.67 9.53 2.41
N LEU A 252 -21.29 8.33 2.88
CA LEU A 252 -20.40 8.13 4.03
C LEU A 252 -19.03 8.80 3.83
N PHE A 253 -18.40 8.58 2.68
CA PHE A 253 -17.12 9.23 2.39
C PHE A 253 -17.25 10.74 2.20
N CYS A 254 -18.34 11.22 1.61
CA CYS A 254 -18.59 12.64 1.45
C CYS A 254 -18.76 13.32 2.82
N GLU A 255 -19.56 12.75 3.72
CA GLU A 255 -19.77 13.30 5.06
C GLU A 255 -18.46 13.42 5.83
N LYS A 256 -17.65 12.36 5.86
CA LYS A 256 -16.35 12.35 6.53
C LYS A 256 -15.31 13.22 5.83
N GLY A 257 -15.31 13.24 4.49
CA GLY A 257 -14.37 14.01 3.67
C GLY A 257 -14.56 15.53 3.73
N ILE A 258 -15.74 16.03 4.12
CA ILE A 258 -15.96 17.46 4.36
C ILE A 258 -15.09 17.95 5.52
N VAL A 259 -14.92 17.12 6.55
CA VAL A 259 -14.23 17.47 7.79
C VAL A 259 -12.74 17.12 7.73
N SER A 260 -12.37 16.10 6.93
CA SER A 260 -11.01 15.56 6.86
C SER A 260 -10.56 15.35 5.41
N PRO A 261 -9.56 16.10 4.93
CA PRO A 261 -8.93 15.86 3.63
C PRO A 261 -8.41 14.42 3.48
N ASP A 262 -7.96 13.81 4.58
CA ASP A 262 -7.43 12.44 4.58
C ASP A 262 -8.52 11.41 4.28
N MET A 263 -9.75 11.61 4.80
CA MET A 263 -10.86 10.72 4.45
C MET A 263 -11.26 10.87 2.99
N HIS A 264 -11.19 12.07 2.42
CA HIS A 264 -11.38 12.25 0.99
C HIS A 264 -10.26 11.56 0.18
N ALA A 265 -9.03 11.56 0.68
CA ALA A 265 -7.92 10.83 0.08
C ALA A 265 -8.10 9.30 0.21
N ASN A 266 -8.53 8.80 1.37
CA ASN A 266 -8.85 7.38 1.57
C ASN A 266 -10.00 6.91 0.66
N TRP A 267 -10.96 7.78 0.35
CA TRP A 267 -11.97 7.49 -0.65
C TRP A 267 -11.36 7.25 -2.04
N SER A 268 -10.30 7.98 -2.43
CA SER A 268 -9.60 7.70 -3.70
C SER A 268 -8.93 6.31 -3.71
N VAL A 269 -8.45 5.83 -2.55
CA VAL A 269 -7.93 4.45 -2.40
C VAL A 269 -9.05 3.44 -2.66
N TYR A 270 -10.20 3.63 -2.01
CA TYR A 270 -11.37 2.77 -2.21
C TYR A 270 -11.84 2.73 -3.66
N LEU A 271 -11.98 3.89 -4.31
CA LEU A 271 -12.41 3.97 -5.72
C LEU A 271 -11.39 3.33 -6.68
N CYS A 272 -10.09 3.52 -6.43
CA CYS A 272 -9.06 2.88 -7.23
C CYS A 272 -9.06 1.35 -7.04
N ALA A 273 -9.28 0.86 -5.82
CA ALA A 273 -9.44 -0.57 -5.54
C ALA A 273 -10.69 -1.15 -6.22
N LYS A 274 -11.82 -0.41 -6.19
CA LYS A 274 -13.05 -0.75 -6.92
C LYS A 274 -12.82 -0.82 -8.43
N THR A 275 -11.97 0.07 -8.96
CA THR A 275 -11.55 0.06 -10.38
C THR A 275 -10.72 -1.19 -10.71
N CYS A 276 -9.74 -1.54 -9.87
CA CYS A 276 -8.96 -2.77 -10.04
C CYS A 276 -9.85 -4.02 -9.95
N HIS A 277 -10.82 -4.03 -9.02
CA HIS A 277 -11.78 -5.12 -8.90
C HIS A 277 -12.64 -5.26 -10.17
N LEU A 278 -13.17 -4.16 -10.71
CA LEU A 278 -13.94 -4.19 -11.96
C LEU A 278 -13.10 -4.70 -13.13
N SER A 279 -11.83 -4.26 -13.22
CA SER A 279 -10.89 -4.71 -14.25
C SER A 279 -10.62 -6.23 -14.14
N CYS A 280 -10.36 -6.72 -12.94
CA CYS A 280 -10.12 -8.15 -12.68
C CYS A 280 -11.35 -9.00 -13.07
N ARG A 281 -12.56 -8.58 -12.67
CA ARG A 281 -13.81 -9.29 -13.03
C ARG A 281 -14.08 -9.26 -14.53
N ASN A 282 -13.76 -8.17 -15.21
CA ASN A 282 -13.87 -8.09 -16.66
C ASN A 282 -12.87 -9.00 -17.39
N THR A 283 -11.62 -9.04 -16.93
CA THR A 283 -10.58 -9.95 -17.46
C THR A 283 -11.01 -11.41 -17.31
N ARG A 284 -11.48 -11.81 -16.13
CA ARG A 284 -11.97 -13.17 -15.88
C ARG A 284 -13.20 -13.54 -16.70
N TYR A 285 -14.12 -12.59 -16.89
CA TYR A 285 -15.26 -12.80 -17.76
C TYR A 285 -14.84 -13.02 -19.22
N VAL A 286 -13.92 -12.19 -19.73
CA VAL A 286 -13.47 -12.26 -21.13
C VAL A 286 -12.60 -13.51 -21.39
N GLU A 287 -11.69 -13.82 -20.49
CA GLU A 287 -10.68 -14.89 -20.67
C GLU A 287 -11.18 -16.26 -20.21
N LEU A 288 -11.97 -16.31 -19.12
CA LEU A 288 -12.38 -17.57 -18.47
C LEU A 288 -13.87 -17.83 -18.55
N GLY A 289 -14.69 -16.87 -19.02
CA GLY A 289 -16.14 -17.00 -19.05
C GLY A 289 -16.80 -16.97 -17.68
N GLU A 290 -16.13 -16.48 -16.65
CA GLU A 290 -16.68 -16.43 -15.28
C GLU A 290 -17.88 -15.49 -15.20
N VAL A 291 -19.01 -15.99 -14.69
CA VAL A 291 -20.21 -15.18 -14.48
C VAL A 291 -20.00 -14.21 -13.31
N VAL A 292 -20.48 -12.99 -13.49
CA VAL A 292 -20.42 -11.95 -12.46
C VAL A 292 -21.75 -11.91 -11.71
N ASP A 293 -21.73 -11.97 -10.39
CA ASP A 293 -22.92 -11.93 -9.52
C ASP A 293 -23.57 -10.55 -9.38
N ASP A 294 -23.31 -9.62 -10.27
CA ASP A 294 -23.92 -8.29 -10.30
C ASP A 294 -24.97 -8.28 -11.44
N PRO A 295 -26.26 -7.99 -11.17
CA PRO A 295 -27.30 -7.99 -12.17
C PRO A 295 -27.14 -6.87 -13.21
N ARG A 296 -26.31 -5.86 -12.93
CA ARG A 296 -26.08 -4.75 -13.86
C ARG A 296 -25.21 -5.17 -15.04
N SER A 297 -25.47 -4.61 -16.21
CA SER A 297 -24.59 -4.78 -17.37
C SER A 297 -23.18 -4.23 -17.09
N PHE A 298 -22.18 -4.71 -17.87
CA PHE A 298 -20.83 -4.15 -17.75
C PHE A 298 -20.82 -2.64 -18.04
N LEU A 299 -21.60 -2.18 -19.02
CA LEU A 299 -21.73 -0.76 -19.34
C LEU A 299 -22.28 0.04 -18.15
N ASP A 300 -23.29 -0.47 -17.45
CA ASP A 300 -23.89 0.21 -16.30
C ASP A 300 -22.89 0.29 -15.13
N ARG A 301 -22.19 -0.81 -14.83
CA ARG A 301 -21.15 -0.86 -13.78
C ARG A 301 -19.99 0.08 -14.10
N TRP A 302 -19.52 0.07 -15.35
CA TRP A 302 -18.46 0.96 -15.80
C TRP A 302 -18.90 2.43 -15.70
N THR A 303 -20.10 2.75 -16.18
CA THR A 303 -20.63 4.13 -16.18
C THR A 303 -20.84 4.64 -14.75
N SER A 304 -21.37 3.80 -13.86
CA SER A 304 -21.54 4.13 -12.43
C SER A 304 -20.20 4.49 -11.79
N LEU A 305 -19.19 3.63 -11.93
CA LEU A 305 -17.87 3.85 -11.34
C LEU A 305 -17.13 5.05 -11.97
N TRP A 306 -17.25 5.24 -13.30
CA TRP A 306 -16.72 6.42 -13.96
C TRP A 306 -17.31 7.71 -13.39
N ASN A 307 -18.63 7.75 -13.20
CA ASN A 307 -19.32 8.90 -12.62
C ASN A 307 -18.90 9.13 -11.15
N GLU A 308 -18.69 8.07 -10.38
CA GLU A 308 -18.16 8.18 -9.01
C GLU A 308 -16.77 8.81 -8.98
N LEU A 309 -15.87 8.41 -9.89
CA LEU A 309 -14.54 9.02 -10.02
C LEU A 309 -14.61 10.50 -10.38
N GLN A 310 -15.52 10.88 -11.30
CA GLN A 310 -15.71 12.30 -11.65
C GLN A 310 -16.30 13.08 -10.46
N TYR A 311 -17.25 12.49 -9.75
CA TYR A 311 -17.84 13.07 -8.55
C TYR A 311 -16.79 13.30 -7.44
N TRP A 312 -15.92 12.31 -7.19
CA TRP A 312 -14.78 12.45 -6.27
C TRP A 312 -13.92 13.66 -6.64
N ARG A 313 -13.57 13.82 -7.92
CA ARG A 313 -12.76 14.94 -8.42
C ARG A 313 -13.44 16.29 -8.20
N GLU A 314 -14.74 16.36 -8.42
CA GLU A 314 -15.52 17.60 -8.30
C GLU A 314 -15.72 18.01 -6.83
N LYS A 315 -15.85 17.04 -5.93
CA LYS A 315 -16.08 17.25 -4.51
C LYS A 315 -14.81 17.40 -3.66
N ARG A 316 -13.63 17.48 -4.29
CA ARG A 316 -12.38 17.68 -3.56
C ARG A 316 -12.42 18.91 -2.66
N PRO A 317 -12.03 18.81 -1.38
CA PRO A 317 -11.81 19.97 -0.51
C PRO A 317 -10.81 20.95 -1.13
N ARG A 318 -10.87 22.22 -0.76
CA ARG A 318 -9.94 23.24 -1.28
C ARG A 318 -8.47 22.88 -1.07
N SER A 319 -8.13 22.29 0.07
CA SER A 319 -6.78 21.79 0.41
C SER A 319 -6.28 20.69 -0.53
N MET A 320 -7.18 20.00 -1.23
CA MET A 320 -6.88 18.93 -2.17
C MET A 320 -6.81 19.43 -3.63
N LEU A 321 -7.06 20.70 -3.87
CA LEU A 321 -6.91 21.31 -5.19
C LEU A 321 -5.46 21.74 -5.45
N PRO A 322 -4.98 21.72 -6.71
CA PRO A 322 -3.65 22.22 -7.00
C PRO A 322 -3.58 23.74 -6.74
N LEU A 323 -2.51 24.18 -6.09
CA LEU A 323 -2.20 25.61 -5.94
C LEU A 323 -1.95 26.26 -7.29
N LYS A 324 -1.23 25.54 -8.15
CA LYS A 324 -0.91 25.98 -9.50
C LYS A 324 -0.76 24.81 -10.44
N THR A 325 -1.19 25.01 -11.67
CA THR A 325 -0.93 24.11 -12.80
C THR A 325 -0.33 24.92 -13.91
N ILE A 326 0.86 24.52 -14.38
CA ILE A 326 1.54 25.10 -15.54
C ILE A 326 1.51 24.06 -16.66
N GLY A 327 1.09 24.45 -17.85
CA GLY A 327 1.07 23.58 -19.02
C GLY A 327 2.47 23.23 -19.52
N GLN A 328 2.56 22.31 -20.46
CA GLN A 328 3.81 21.73 -21.01
C GLN A 328 4.68 22.69 -21.84
N ASN A 329 4.53 24.00 -21.75
CA ASN A 329 5.21 24.94 -22.65
C ASN A 329 6.75 24.96 -22.47
N HIS A 330 7.27 24.47 -21.33
CA HIS A 330 8.69 24.50 -21.01
C HIS A 330 9.21 23.21 -20.34
N SER A 331 8.35 22.23 -20.08
CA SER A 331 8.70 20.98 -19.41
C SER A 331 8.05 19.77 -20.12
N THR A 332 8.64 18.60 -19.94
CA THR A 332 8.15 17.33 -20.54
C THR A 332 6.74 16.98 -20.05
N PHE A 333 6.42 17.27 -18.79
CA PHE A 333 5.15 17.02 -18.15
C PHE A 333 4.53 18.29 -17.57
N PRO A 334 3.21 18.36 -17.34
CA PRO A 334 2.59 19.51 -16.69
C PRO A 334 3.09 19.62 -15.23
N GLU A 335 3.43 20.82 -14.80
CA GLU A 335 3.77 21.09 -13.41
C GLU A 335 2.51 21.31 -12.59
N ILE A 336 2.27 20.47 -11.56
CA ILE A 336 1.04 20.47 -10.75
C ILE A 336 1.42 20.44 -9.29
N LEU A 337 1.41 21.61 -8.66
CA LEU A 337 1.80 21.78 -7.26
C LEU A 337 0.60 21.69 -6.33
N PHE A 338 0.68 20.85 -5.30
CA PHE A 338 -0.31 20.71 -4.26
C PHE A 338 0.18 21.22 -2.90
N PRO A 339 -0.71 21.85 -2.09
CA PRO A 339 -0.35 22.34 -0.76
C PRO A 339 -0.34 21.24 0.30
N HIS A 340 -1.07 20.16 0.07
CA HIS A 340 -1.33 19.11 1.05
C HIS A 340 -0.80 17.76 0.57
N TRP A 341 -0.08 17.03 1.43
CA TRP A 341 0.52 15.74 1.08
C TRP A 341 -0.49 14.67 0.63
N ALA A 342 -1.68 14.63 1.29
CA ALA A 342 -2.73 13.70 0.89
C ALA A 342 -3.25 13.98 -0.53
N ALA A 343 -3.28 15.24 -0.95
CA ALA A 343 -3.71 15.63 -2.28
C ALA A 343 -2.81 15.06 -3.38
N ILE A 344 -1.50 14.97 -3.14
CA ILE A 344 -0.52 14.48 -4.11
C ILE A 344 -0.92 13.05 -4.53
N SER A 345 -0.90 12.11 -3.60
CA SER A 345 -1.16 10.70 -3.91
C SER A 345 -2.62 10.42 -4.23
N ALA A 346 -3.58 11.13 -3.62
CA ALA A 346 -4.99 10.94 -3.97
C ALA A 346 -5.29 11.33 -5.43
N ASN A 347 -4.69 12.43 -5.92
CA ASN A 347 -4.84 12.82 -7.32
C ASN A 347 -4.08 11.86 -8.27
N GLN A 348 -2.92 11.32 -7.86
CA GLN A 348 -2.25 10.26 -8.62
C GLN A 348 -3.16 9.04 -8.74
N LEU A 349 -3.78 8.56 -7.64
CA LEU A 349 -4.70 7.42 -7.65
C LEU A 349 -5.95 7.68 -8.51
N TYR A 350 -6.54 8.88 -8.44
CA TYR A 350 -7.64 9.26 -9.32
C TYR A 350 -7.26 9.15 -10.80
N HIS A 351 -6.11 9.71 -11.20
CA HIS A 351 -5.66 9.63 -12.59
C HIS A 351 -5.32 8.19 -13.00
N THR A 352 -4.76 7.38 -12.10
CA THR A 352 -4.47 5.97 -12.34
C THR A 352 -5.76 5.16 -12.52
N ALA A 353 -6.77 5.37 -11.67
CA ALA A 353 -8.07 4.75 -11.82
C ALA A 353 -8.72 5.13 -13.15
N CYS A 354 -8.62 6.40 -13.57
CA CYS A 354 -9.12 6.83 -14.89
C CYS A 354 -8.40 6.12 -16.05
N ILE A 355 -7.07 5.90 -15.97
CA ILE A 355 -6.32 5.15 -16.97
C ILE A 355 -6.86 3.72 -17.09
N ILE A 356 -7.00 3.02 -15.96
CA ILE A 356 -7.51 1.64 -15.92
C ILE A 356 -8.95 1.57 -16.46
N MET A 357 -9.81 2.52 -16.07
CA MET A 357 -11.18 2.59 -16.59
C MET A 357 -11.23 2.79 -18.10
N LEU A 358 -10.37 3.65 -18.63
CA LEU A 358 -10.33 3.94 -20.08
C LEU A 358 -9.78 2.77 -20.89
N ASP A 359 -8.89 1.97 -20.32
CA ASP A 359 -8.35 0.76 -20.95
C ASP A 359 -9.46 -0.28 -21.19
N MET A 360 -10.38 -0.45 -20.24
CA MET A 360 -11.51 -1.38 -20.34
C MET A 360 -12.84 -0.70 -20.77
N ARG A 361 -12.77 0.47 -21.41
CA ARG A 361 -13.99 1.23 -21.76
C ARG A 361 -14.88 0.46 -22.72
N PRO A 362 -16.19 0.31 -22.41
CA PRO A 362 -17.15 -0.31 -23.32
C PRO A 362 -17.27 0.48 -24.63
N VAL A 363 -17.32 -0.22 -25.76
CA VAL A 363 -17.47 0.41 -27.10
C VAL A 363 -18.75 1.24 -27.20
N GLN A 364 -19.81 0.82 -26.49
CA GLN A 364 -21.12 1.50 -26.48
C GLN A 364 -21.09 2.84 -25.70
N HIS A 365 -20.06 3.09 -24.89
CA HIS A 365 -19.95 4.34 -24.14
C HIS A 365 -19.58 5.51 -25.05
N VAL A 366 -20.51 6.46 -25.21
CA VAL A 366 -20.32 7.65 -26.04
C VAL A 366 -19.44 8.67 -25.32
N VAL A 367 -18.34 9.04 -25.96
CA VAL A 367 -17.40 10.04 -25.42
C VAL A 367 -17.78 11.42 -25.96
N PRO A 368 -17.94 12.43 -25.08
CA PRO A 368 -18.12 13.81 -25.54
C PRO A 368 -16.90 14.29 -26.35
N PRO A 369 -17.10 14.93 -27.50
CA PRO A 369 -16.01 15.45 -28.30
C PRO A 369 -15.13 16.41 -27.49
N SER A 370 -13.81 16.29 -27.64
CA SER A 370 -12.81 17.21 -27.06
C SER A 370 -12.70 17.24 -25.53
N SER A 371 -13.24 16.26 -24.80
CA SER A 371 -13.07 16.21 -23.35
C SER A 371 -11.76 15.50 -22.96
N PRO A 372 -10.78 16.19 -22.35
CA PRO A 372 -9.47 15.61 -22.03
C PRO A 372 -9.55 14.47 -21.01
N ILE A 373 -10.61 14.41 -20.18
CA ILE A 373 -10.77 13.35 -19.18
C ILE A 373 -11.00 11.96 -19.78
N TYR A 374 -11.28 11.85 -21.07
CA TYR A 374 -11.37 10.59 -21.79
C TYR A 374 -10.08 10.22 -22.54
N SER A 375 -8.97 10.91 -22.26
CA SER A 375 -7.65 10.62 -22.82
C SER A 375 -6.75 9.95 -21.78
N SER A 376 -6.37 8.71 -22.01
CA SER A 376 -5.40 7.99 -21.14
C SER A 376 -4.06 8.72 -21.08
N ILE A 377 -3.60 9.31 -22.20
CA ILE A 377 -2.36 10.12 -22.23
C ILE A 377 -2.48 11.38 -21.37
N TYR A 378 -3.63 12.03 -21.34
CA TYR A 378 -3.86 13.18 -20.45
C TYR A 378 -3.66 12.78 -18.98
N HIS A 379 -4.24 11.66 -18.56
CA HIS A 379 -4.10 11.16 -17.21
C HIS A 379 -2.66 10.70 -16.91
N SER A 380 -2.02 9.99 -17.85
CA SER A 380 -0.64 9.55 -17.74
C SER A 380 0.33 10.71 -17.47
N ARG A 381 0.27 11.75 -18.31
CA ARG A 381 1.12 12.94 -18.15
C ARG A 381 0.88 13.67 -16.83
N ARG A 382 -0.36 13.64 -16.30
CA ARG A 382 -0.66 14.23 -15.00
C ARG A 382 -0.10 13.43 -13.84
N VAL A 383 -0.12 12.09 -13.89
CA VAL A 383 0.55 11.24 -12.88
C VAL A 383 2.03 11.57 -12.81
N CYS A 384 2.71 11.62 -13.96
CA CYS A 384 4.14 11.95 -14.03
C CYS A 384 4.42 13.38 -13.55
N GLY A 385 3.62 14.34 -14.00
CA GLY A 385 3.76 15.75 -13.61
C GLY A 385 3.56 15.99 -12.12
N ILE A 386 2.56 15.33 -11.50
CA ILE A 386 2.34 15.39 -10.05
C ILE A 386 3.55 14.82 -9.31
N SER A 387 4.10 13.70 -9.78
CA SER A 387 5.25 13.04 -9.14
C SER A 387 6.50 13.91 -9.19
N LEU A 388 6.77 14.55 -10.32
CA LEU A 388 7.92 15.45 -10.51
C LEU A 388 7.82 16.75 -9.71
N THR A 389 6.62 17.32 -9.67
CA THR A 389 6.40 18.63 -9.04
C THR A 389 6.36 18.56 -7.51
N ASN A 390 6.06 17.38 -6.95
CA ASN A 390 5.86 17.20 -5.50
C ASN A 390 6.76 16.07 -4.95
N PRO A 391 8.09 16.25 -4.88
CA PRO A 391 9.04 15.21 -4.48
C PRO A 391 9.06 14.98 -2.96
N HIS A 392 7.90 14.85 -2.34
CA HIS A 392 7.78 14.54 -0.91
C HIS A 392 8.03 13.05 -0.68
N SER A 393 8.96 12.66 0.20
CA SER A 393 9.38 11.28 0.44
C SER A 393 8.21 10.33 0.68
N GLY A 394 7.27 10.70 1.55
CA GLY A 394 6.05 9.95 1.78
C GLY A 394 5.15 9.77 0.55
N SER A 395 5.26 10.60 -0.49
CA SER A 395 4.50 10.49 -1.74
C SER A 395 5.19 9.63 -2.78
N LEU A 396 6.52 9.56 -2.76
CA LEU A 396 7.32 8.87 -3.77
C LEU A 396 7.04 7.37 -3.83
N ILE A 397 6.97 6.71 -2.68
CA ILE A 397 6.73 5.26 -2.62
C ILE A 397 5.34 4.92 -3.19
N ASN A 398 4.31 5.70 -2.84
CA ASN A 398 2.96 5.49 -3.36
C ASN A 398 2.85 5.78 -4.87
N ALA A 399 3.81 6.49 -5.46
CA ALA A 399 3.82 6.81 -6.88
C ALA A 399 4.34 5.65 -7.77
N ILE A 400 5.00 4.63 -7.22
CA ILE A 400 5.65 3.56 -7.99
C ILE A 400 4.68 2.88 -8.96
N GLN A 401 3.53 2.42 -8.48
CA GLN A 401 2.55 1.75 -9.33
C GLN A 401 1.81 2.72 -10.27
N PRO A 402 1.34 3.89 -9.81
CA PRO A 402 0.83 4.94 -10.68
C PRO A 402 1.79 5.33 -11.82
N LEU A 403 3.09 5.51 -11.53
CA LEU A 403 4.10 5.84 -12.53
C LEU A 403 4.30 4.70 -13.54
N TYR A 404 4.28 3.46 -13.10
CA TYR A 404 4.35 2.31 -14.00
C TYR A 404 3.14 2.24 -14.95
N ILE A 405 1.92 2.35 -14.42
CA ILE A 405 0.69 2.32 -15.21
C ILE A 405 0.66 3.49 -16.21
N ALA A 406 1.03 4.69 -15.77
CA ALA A 406 1.12 5.85 -16.61
C ALA A 406 2.24 5.73 -17.65
N GLY A 407 3.42 5.25 -17.24
CA GLY A 407 4.61 5.11 -18.08
C GLY A 407 4.40 4.22 -19.29
N LYS A 408 3.62 3.14 -19.15
CA LYS A 408 3.29 2.23 -20.27
C LYS A 408 2.64 2.96 -21.48
N LEU A 409 2.00 4.09 -21.25
CA LEU A 409 1.28 4.86 -22.29
C LEU A 409 2.14 5.92 -22.96
N LEU A 410 3.32 6.20 -22.43
CA LEU A 410 4.24 7.20 -22.96
C LEU A 410 5.01 6.61 -24.15
N SER A 411 5.32 7.48 -25.12
CA SER A 411 5.98 7.05 -26.37
C SER A 411 7.18 7.91 -26.76
N HIS A 412 7.43 9.01 -26.05
CA HIS A 412 8.50 9.93 -26.38
C HIS A 412 9.75 9.68 -25.51
N HIS A 413 10.91 9.58 -26.12
CA HIS A 413 12.17 9.30 -25.41
C HIS A 413 12.41 10.23 -24.21
N SER A 414 12.14 11.54 -24.35
CA SER A 414 12.30 12.48 -23.24
C SER A 414 11.35 12.19 -22.05
N GLU A 415 10.14 11.68 -22.31
CA GLU A 415 9.20 11.26 -21.28
C GLU A 415 9.72 10.00 -20.55
N HIS A 416 10.29 9.04 -21.30
CA HIS A 416 10.89 7.83 -20.74
C HIS A 416 12.07 8.14 -19.82
N VAL A 417 12.96 9.04 -20.23
CA VAL A 417 14.13 9.48 -19.43
C VAL A 417 13.69 10.14 -18.12
N GLU A 418 12.70 11.02 -18.15
CA GLU A 418 12.19 11.66 -16.92
C GLU A 418 11.53 10.65 -15.97
N VAL A 419 10.79 9.70 -16.50
CA VAL A 419 10.19 8.61 -15.68
C VAL A 419 11.29 7.71 -15.09
N ALA A 420 12.33 7.39 -15.84
CA ALA A 420 13.47 6.61 -15.35
C ALA A 420 14.19 7.33 -14.19
N ARG A 421 14.40 8.65 -14.31
CA ARG A 421 14.96 9.48 -13.23
C ARG A 421 14.08 9.44 -11.97
N LEU A 422 12.75 9.49 -12.14
CA LEU A 422 11.83 9.40 -11.01
C LEU A 422 11.99 8.06 -10.27
N PHE A 423 12.02 6.93 -10.97
CA PHE A 423 12.22 5.62 -10.35
C PHE A 423 13.55 5.53 -9.60
N LYS A 424 14.62 6.05 -10.18
CA LYS A 424 15.94 6.14 -9.53
C LYS A 424 15.87 6.99 -8.26
N THR A 425 15.27 8.18 -8.34
CA THR A 425 15.07 9.07 -7.19
C THR A 425 14.25 8.40 -6.07
N VAL A 426 13.19 7.67 -6.43
CA VAL A 426 12.39 6.94 -5.44
C VAL A 426 13.25 5.95 -4.66
N GLU A 427 14.00 5.08 -5.34
CA GLU A 427 14.82 4.06 -4.70
C GLU A 427 15.94 4.67 -3.85
N GLU A 428 16.69 5.62 -4.39
CA GLU A 428 17.80 6.27 -3.68
C GLU A 428 17.34 7.08 -2.45
N THR A 429 16.20 7.77 -2.57
CA THR A 429 15.69 8.61 -1.49
C THR A 429 15.05 7.81 -0.37
N THR A 430 14.29 6.78 -0.72
CA THR A 430 13.43 6.09 0.23
C THR A 430 13.98 4.74 0.71
N GLY A 431 14.93 4.15 -0.01
CA GLY A 431 15.37 2.76 0.19
C GLY A 431 14.32 1.73 -0.29
N TRP A 432 13.22 2.16 -0.90
CA TRP A 432 12.17 1.27 -1.39
C TRP A 432 12.46 0.81 -2.82
N GLY A 433 12.43 -0.50 -3.09
CA GLY A 433 12.70 -1.02 -4.42
C GLY A 433 11.71 -0.51 -5.48
N ALA A 434 12.21 0.24 -6.45
CA ALA A 434 11.43 0.83 -7.54
C ALA A 434 11.97 0.46 -8.93
N LEU A 435 13.26 0.20 -9.05
CA LEU A 435 13.94 -0.04 -10.34
C LEU A 435 13.48 -1.31 -11.06
N TRP A 436 12.87 -2.28 -10.35
CA TRP A 436 12.27 -3.43 -10.99
C TRP A 436 11.11 -3.04 -11.94
N ARG A 437 10.34 -1.99 -11.59
CA ARG A 437 9.29 -1.45 -12.46
C ARG A 437 9.87 -0.68 -13.65
N LEU A 438 11.02 -0.04 -13.47
CA LEU A 438 11.72 0.57 -14.58
C LEU A 438 12.14 -0.47 -15.62
N LYS A 439 12.67 -1.64 -15.19
CA LYS A 439 12.99 -2.75 -16.08
C LYS A 439 11.76 -3.26 -16.87
N ASP A 440 10.59 -3.32 -16.23
CA ASP A 440 9.34 -3.66 -16.92
C ASP A 440 8.94 -2.60 -17.96
N LEU A 441 9.16 -1.30 -17.66
CA LEU A 441 8.89 -0.21 -18.59
C LEU A 441 9.90 -0.18 -19.74
N GLU A 442 11.21 -0.36 -19.48
CA GLU A 442 12.24 -0.47 -20.52
C GLU A 442 11.85 -1.53 -21.55
N ARG A 443 11.43 -2.72 -21.06
CA ARG A 443 10.94 -3.79 -21.94
C ARG A 443 9.70 -3.36 -22.73
N ALA A 444 8.74 -2.69 -22.10
CA ALA A 444 7.52 -2.22 -22.75
C ALA A 444 7.79 -1.13 -23.81
N TRP A 445 8.82 -0.31 -23.61
CA TRP A 445 9.25 0.74 -24.52
C TRP A 445 10.22 0.25 -25.61
N GLY A 446 10.70 -1.00 -25.54
CA GLY A 446 11.63 -1.58 -26.50
C GLY A 446 13.11 -1.26 -26.26
N TYR A 447 13.47 -0.90 -25.01
CA TYR A 447 14.88 -0.76 -24.59
C TYR A 447 15.43 -2.06 -24.02
N GLU A 448 16.75 -2.18 -24.03
CA GLU A 448 17.42 -3.24 -23.27
C GLU A 448 17.35 -2.95 -21.76
N ALA A 449 17.40 -4.00 -20.95
CA ALA A 449 17.30 -3.86 -19.49
C ALA A 449 18.48 -3.05 -18.91
N GLY A 450 18.19 -1.93 -18.26
CA GLY A 450 19.18 -1.03 -17.68
C GLY A 450 19.76 0.01 -18.67
N GLU A 451 19.28 0.06 -19.90
CA GLU A 451 19.73 1.01 -20.90
C GLU A 451 19.46 2.46 -20.46
N LEU A 452 18.23 2.76 -20.06
CA LEU A 452 17.87 4.10 -19.59
C LEU A 452 18.54 4.44 -18.26
N LEU A 453 18.70 3.47 -17.37
CA LEU A 453 19.38 3.67 -16.10
C LEU A 453 20.84 4.02 -16.28
N SER A 454 21.50 3.45 -17.29
CA SER A 454 22.90 3.75 -17.64
C SER A 454 23.07 5.12 -18.30
N ALA A 455 22.00 5.67 -18.89
CA ALA A 455 21.99 6.96 -19.57
C ALA A 455 21.69 8.15 -18.64
N ILE A 456 21.25 7.91 -17.39
CA ILE A 456 20.87 8.94 -16.40
C ILE A 456 21.72 8.87 -15.13
#